data_399ddb03f0a590098538434e38c919ce
#
_entry.id   399ddb03f0a590098538434e38c919ce
#
_cell.length_a   1.000
_cell.length_b   1.000
_cell.length_c   1.000
_cell.angle_alpha   90.00
_cell.angle_beta   90.00
_cell.angle_gamma   90.00
#
_symmetry.space_group_name_H-M   'P 1'
#
loop_
_entity.id
_entity.type
_entity.pdbx_description
1 polymer ?
#
loop_
_entity_poly.entity_id
_entity_poly.type
_entity_poly.pdbx_seq_one_letter_code
_entity_poly.pdbx_strand_id
1 'polypeptide(L)'
;MYEAILNFLIRNNFQDLNKILFKVFKFFLKKKIVLNFLTYKFYAYPQKKELSRWMIKNLKIWEKSSVELIINQIKNDNTIFIDIGSNYGAYSIPIAKLKNKINVYCFDPSEKALNQLKDNIKLNGIKNIKYFKVGVGEKNKTAFFNDEIKNYKNSGSYEISNKYSGKKILINSIDNLIENGEIIPKKKNYNKNGCRGL
;
A
#
# COMPACT_ATOMS: atom_id res chain seq x y z
N MET A 1 -23.83 5.93 11.99
CA MET A 1 -23.55 5.98 13.44
C MET A 1 -22.22 5.27 13.80
N TYR A 2 -22.03 3.96 13.59
CA TYR A 2 -20.79 3.27 13.98
C TYR A 2 -19.51 3.83 13.33
N GLU A 3 -19.55 4.22 12.06
CA GLU A 3 -18.40 4.82 11.36
C GLU A 3 -17.93 6.14 12.01
N ALA A 4 -18.85 6.97 12.50
CA ALA A 4 -18.53 8.18 13.24
C ALA A 4 -17.89 7.86 14.61
N ILE A 5 -18.45 6.89 15.32
CA ILE A 5 -17.87 6.40 16.60
C ILE A 5 -16.47 5.83 16.35
N LEU A 6 -16.31 5.01 15.31
CA LEU A 6 -15.00 4.43 14.95
C LEU A 6 -13.96 5.51 14.68
N ASN A 7 -14.30 6.53 13.88
CA ASN A 7 -13.39 7.63 13.60
C ASN A 7 -13.08 8.49 14.83
N PHE A 8 -14.03 8.64 15.76
CA PHE A 8 -13.78 9.25 17.05
C PHE A 8 -12.77 8.44 17.89
N LEU A 9 -12.94 7.10 17.94
CA LEU A 9 -12.02 6.21 18.66
C LEU A 9 -10.61 6.20 18.07
N ILE A 10 -10.50 6.29 16.74
CA ILE A 10 -9.21 6.44 16.04
C ILE A 10 -8.49 7.73 16.49
N ARG A 11 -9.21 8.85 16.48
CA ARG A 11 -8.66 10.15 16.85
C ARG A 11 -8.19 10.20 18.30
N ASN A 12 -8.86 9.52 19.19
CA ASN A 12 -8.58 9.52 20.61
C ASN A 12 -7.81 8.28 21.09
N ASN A 13 -7.39 7.41 20.17
CA ASN A 13 -6.59 6.20 20.45
C ASN A 13 -7.22 5.21 21.44
N PHE A 14 -8.55 5.11 21.51
CA PHE A 14 -9.28 4.20 22.40
C PHE A 14 -9.34 2.77 21.85
N GLN A 15 -8.20 2.09 21.75
CA GLN A 15 -8.08 0.77 21.10
C GLN A 15 -8.86 -0.34 21.83
N ASP A 16 -8.81 -0.39 23.14
CA ASP A 16 -9.45 -1.48 23.89
C ASP A 16 -10.97 -1.38 23.87
N LEU A 17 -11.50 -0.17 24.02
CA LEU A 17 -12.94 0.08 23.85
C LEU A 17 -13.40 -0.33 22.44
N ASN A 18 -12.62 -0.02 21.41
CA ASN A 18 -12.94 -0.39 20.04
C ASN A 18 -12.94 -1.92 19.82
N LYS A 19 -12.04 -2.67 20.47
CA LYS A 19 -12.02 -4.14 20.39
C LYS A 19 -13.33 -4.75 20.89
N ILE A 20 -13.89 -4.20 21.97
CA ILE A 20 -15.18 -4.63 22.53
C ILE A 20 -16.31 -4.28 21.58
N LEU A 21 -16.39 -3.03 21.16
CA LEU A 21 -17.41 -2.55 20.23
C LEU A 21 -17.39 -3.30 18.90
N PHE A 22 -16.20 -3.62 18.37
CA PHE A 22 -16.09 -4.38 17.14
C PHE A 22 -16.68 -5.80 17.25
N LYS A 23 -16.50 -6.48 18.40
CA LYS A 23 -17.11 -7.79 18.63
C LYS A 23 -18.65 -7.77 18.56
N VAL A 24 -19.24 -6.69 19.10
CA VAL A 24 -20.71 -6.53 19.14
C VAL A 24 -21.26 -6.08 17.78
N PHE A 25 -20.63 -5.09 17.18
CA PHE A 25 -21.18 -4.40 16.00
C PHE A 25 -20.68 -4.88 14.65
N LYS A 26 -19.73 -5.84 14.60
CA LYS A 26 -19.15 -6.33 13.33
C LYS A 26 -20.19 -6.80 12.30
N PHE A 27 -21.33 -7.32 12.75
CA PHE A 27 -22.41 -7.81 11.89
C PHE A 27 -23.22 -6.67 11.25
N PHE A 28 -23.25 -5.50 11.89
CA PHE A 28 -23.96 -4.31 11.40
C PHE A 28 -23.08 -3.39 10.54
N LEU A 29 -21.79 -3.70 10.42
CA LEU A 29 -20.87 -2.89 9.62
C LEU A 29 -21.19 -3.02 8.13
N LYS A 30 -21.20 -1.87 7.45
CA LYS A 30 -21.35 -1.81 5.99
C LYS A 30 -20.26 -2.64 5.30
N LYS A 31 -20.55 -3.07 4.07
CA LYS A 31 -19.58 -3.80 3.23
C LYS A 31 -18.26 -3.02 3.00
N LYS A 32 -18.32 -1.69 3.03
CA LYS A 32 -17.19 -0.77 2.82
C LYS A 32 -17.34 0.41 3.77
N ILE A 33 -16.32 0.71 4.55
CA ILE A 33 -16.27 1.87 5.47
C ILE A 33 -14.98 2.65 5.25
N VAL A 34 -14.96 3.92 5.68
CA VAL A 34 -13.77 4.77 5.63
C VAL A 34 -13.15 4.84 7.03
N LEU A 35 -11.86 4.49 7.11
CA LEU A 35 -11.02 4.72 8.29
C LEU A 35 -10.23 6.00 8.07
N ASN A 36 -10.36 6.96 8.98
CA ASN A 36 -9.71 8.26 8.91
C ASN A 36 -8.60 8.37 9.95
N PHE A 37 -7.34 8.32 9.51
CA PHE A 37 -6.13 8.42 10.33
C PHE A 37 -5.54 9.83 10.35
N LEU A 38 -6.39 10.85 10.47
CA LEU A 38 -6.04 12.28 10.48
C LEU A 38 -5.51 12.79 9.12
N THR A 39 -4.33 12.34 8.71
CA THR A 39 -3.64 12.81 7.48
C THR A 39 -3.98 12.02 6.23
N TYR A 40 -4.38 10.77 6.38
CA TYR A 40 -4.77 9.88 5.28
C TYR A 40 -5.93 8.98 5.66
N LYS A 41 -6.58 8.42 4.64
CA LYS A 41 -7.79 7.60 4.79
C LYS A 41 -7.63 6.27 4.07
N PHE A 42 -8.32 5.25 4.56
CA PHE A 42 -8.40 3.96 3.90
C PHE A 42 -9.83 3.46 3.81
N TYR A 43 -10.17 2.84 2.70
CA TYR A 43 -11.33 1.97 2.65
C TYR A 43 -11.03 0.65 3.36
N ALA A 44 -11.88 0.25 4.27
CA ALA A 44 -11.86 -1.04 4.93
C ALA A 44 -13.12 -1.85 4.62
N TYR A 45 -12.95 -3.16 4.55
CA TYR A 45 -14.00 -4.12 4.19
C TYR A 45 -14.20 -5.12 5.33
N PRO A 46 -14.98 -4.78 6.38
CA PRO A 46 -15.07 -5.54 7.62
C PRO A 46 -15.51 -6.99 7.44
N GLN A 47 -16.35 -7.24 6.43
CA GLN A 47 -16.93 -8.55 6.18
C GLN A 47 -16.05 -9.49 5.34
N LYS A 48 -15.10 -8.93 4.56
CA LYS A 48 -14.41 -9.70 3.52
C LYS A 48 -12.92 -9.88 3.74
N LYS A 49 -12.26 -8.95 4.43
CA LYS A 49 -10.79 -8.90 4.49
C LYS A 49 -10.29 -8.87 5.93
N GLU A 50 -9.43 -9.84 6.24
CA GLU A 50 -8.85 -9.98 7.57
C GLU A 50 -8.02 -8.76 7.97
N LEU A 51 -7.23 -8.24 7.05
CA LEU A 51 -6.43 -7.04 7.26
C LEU A 51 -7.30 -5.79 7.55
N SER A 52 -8.43 -5.65 6.85
CA SER A 52 -9.40 -4.59 7.16
C SER A 52 -9.96 -4.74 8.57
N ARG A 53 -10.29 -5.97 8.99
CA ARG A 53 -10.75 -6.25 10.35
C ARG A 53 -9.68 -5.94 11.39
N TRP A 54 -8.42 -6.28 11.08
CA TRP A 54 -7.30 -5.97 11.94
C TRP A 54 -7.13 -4.46 12.13
N MET A 55 -7.16 -3.68 11.03
CA MET A 55 -7.07 -2.21 11.07
C MET A 55 -8.20 -1.59 11.89
N ILE A 56 -9.46 -2.05 11.68
CA ILE A 56 -10.61 -1.58 12.44
C ILE A 56 -10.45 -1.91 13.93
N LYS A 57 -10.05 -3.14 14.25
CA LYS A 57 -9.90 -3.62 15.63
C LYS A 57 -8.80 -2.87 16.38
N ASN A 58 -7.69 -2.59 15.71
CA ASN A 58 -6.51 -1.98 16.34
C ASN A 58 -6.41 -0.47 16.13
N LEU A 59 -7.28 0.14 15.35
CA LEU A 59 -7.29 1.58 15.02
C LEU A 59 -5.94 2.07 14.44
N LYS A 60 -5.25 1.18 13.74
CA LYS A 60 -3.92 1.44 13.16
C LYS A 60 -3.87 0.92 11.72
N ILE A 61 -2.98 1.49 10.92
CA ILE A 61 -2.57 0.85 9.68
C ILE A 61 -1.63 -0.31 10.01
N TRP A 62 -1.57 -1.26 9.08
CA TRP A 62 -0.60 -2.36 9.16
C TRP A 62 0.81 -1.80 9.11
N GLU A 63 1.68 -2.29 9.99
CA GLU A 63 3.09 -1.91 10.07
C GLU A 63 3.35 -0.39 10.17
N LYS A 64 2.55 0.32 10.97
CA LYS A 64 2.66 1.78 11.16
C LYS A 64 4.08 2.24 11.45
N SER A 65 4.82 1.54 12.31
CA SER A 65 6.20 1.90 12.70
C SER A 65 7.18 1.82 11.52
N SER A 66 7.03 0.82 10.63
CA SER A 66 7.82 0.70 9.41
C SER A 66 7.54 1.85 8.44
N VAL A 67 6.28 2.24 8.30
CA VAL A 67 5.88 3.40 7.48
C VAL A 67 6.49 4.69 8.03
N GLU A 68 6.43 4.91 9.34
CA GLU A 68 7.04 6.08 10.00
C GLU A 68 8.56 6.11 9.81
N LEU A 69 9.23 4.96 9.93
CA LEU A 69 10.66 4.84 9.67
C LEU A 69 11.02 5.26 8.24
N ILE A 70 10.30 4.73 7.24
CA ILE A 70 10.52 5.08 5.83
C ILE A 70 10.30 6.58 5.60
N ILE A 71 9.22 7.15 6.12
CA ILE A 71 8.93 8.58 6.01
C ILE A 71 10.07 9.42 6.57
N ASN A 72 10.65 9.00 7.69
CA ASN A 72 11.80 9.68 8.32
C ASN A 72 13.10 9.54 7.52
N GLN A 73 13.27 8.47 6.74
CA GLN A 73 14.42 8.28 5.85
C GLN A 73 14.34 9.14 4.57
N ILE A 74 13.16 9.53 4.14
CA ILE A 74 12.98 10.39 2.97
C ILE A 74 13.37 11.84 3.33
N LYS A 75 14.61 12.23 3.03
CA LYS A 75 15.18 13.53 3.40
C LYS A 75 15.00 14.62 2.34
N ASN A 76 14.77 14.25 1.09
CA ASN A 76 14.66 15.21 -0.01
C ASN A 76 13.68 14.76 -1.09
N ASP A 77 13.30 15.70 -1.95
CA ASP A 77 12.33 15.50 -3.02
C ASP A 77 12.89 14.72 -4.24
N ASN A 78 14.20 14.46 -4.27
CA ASN A 78 14.86 13.67 -5.31
C ASN A 78 14.77 12.15 -5.07
N THR A 79 14.12 11.75 -4.00
CA THR A 79 13.84 10.35 -3.69
C THR A 79 12.66 9.85 -4.55
N ILE A 80 12.71 8.58 -4.92
CA ILE A 80 11.55 7.81 -5.37
C ILE A 80 11.27 6.72 -4.33
N PHE A 81 10.01 6.30 -4.21
CA PHE A 81 9.64 5.17 -3.38
C PHE A 81 9.05 4.07 -4.26
N ILE A 82 9.59 2.86 -4.15
CA ILE A 82 9.14 1.68 -4.89
C ILE A 82 8.53 0.71 -3.89
N ASP A 83 7.24 0.40 -4.07
CA ASP A 83 6.44 -0.48 -3.22
C ASP A 83 6.13 -1.78 -3.99
N ILE A 84 6.89 -2.84 -3.69
CA ILE A 84 6.73 -4.15 -4.31
C ILE A 84 5.81 -5.01 -3.45
N GLY A 85 4.71 -5.48 -4.04
CA GLY A 85 3.62 -6.11 -3.29
C GLY A 85 2.77 -5.07 -2.56
N SER A 86 2.48 -3.96 -3.24
CA SER A 86 1.83 -2.78 -2.64
C SER A 86 0.44 -3.05 -2.06
N ASN A 87 -0.20 -4.14 -2.47
CA ASN A 87 -1.53 -4.52 -2.03
C ASN A 87 -2.52 -3.34 -2.12
N TYR A 88 -3.21 -2.98 -1.03
CA TYR A 88 -4.12 -1.83 -0.96
C TYR A 88 -3.42 -0.49 -0.65
N GLY A 89 -2.09 -0.46 -0.58
CA GLY A 89 -1.27 0.74 -0.38
C GLY A 89 -0.98 1.09 1.08
N ALA A 90 -0.80 0.09 1.95
CA ALA A 90 -0.53 0.34 3.37
C ALA A 90 0.70 1.24 3.59
N TYR A 91 1.73 1.10 2.76
CA TYR A 91 2.92 1.95 2.74
C TYR A 91 2.74 3.14 1.80
N SER A 92 2.32 2.89 0.58
CA SER A 92 2.29 3.89 -0.49
C SER A 92 1.36 5.07 -0.20
N ILE A 93 0.17 4.84 0.38
CA ILE A 93 -0.79 5.90 0.65
C ILE A 93 -0.27 6.92 1.67
N PRO A 94 0.20 6.53 2.90
CA PRO A 94 0.73 7.49 3.85
C PRO A 94 2.01 8.16 3.34
N ILE A 95 2.93 7.41 2.69
CA ILE A 95 4.18 7.96 2.15
C ILE A 95 3.88 9.02 1.08
N ALA A 96 3.03 8.69 0.09
CA ALA A 96 2.69 9.62 -0.97
C ALA A 96 1.93 10.86 -0.47
N LYS A 97 1.11 10.69 0.58
CA LYS A 97 0.34 11.80 1.17
C LYS A 97 1.23 12.75 1.96
N LEU A 98 2.17 12.22 2.75
CA LEU A 98 3.05 13.01 3.63
C LEU A 98 4.31 13.51 2.90
N LYS A 99 4.72 12.83 1.82
CA LYS A 99 5.85 13.19 0.96
C LYS A 99 5.36 13.45 -0.47
N ASN A 100 4.50 14.44 -0.64
CA ASN A 100 3.75 14.69 -1.88
C ASN A 100 4.61 15.14 -3.08
N LYS A 101 5.89 15.46 -2.87
CA LYS A 101 6.83 15.86 -3.92
C LYS A 101 7.66 14.71 -4.49
N ILE A 102 7.69 13.53 -3.85
CA ILE A 102 8.36 12.35 -4.39
C ILE A 102 7.44 11.58 -5.34
N ASN A 103 8.01 10.77 -6.22
CA ASN A 103 7.24 9.80 -7.00
C ASN A 103 7.17 8.47 -6.26
N VAL A 104 6.00 7.87 -6.23
CA VAL A 104 5.74 6.55 -5.65
C VAL A 104 5.33 5.60 -6.76
N TYR A 105 5.96 4.44 -6.84
CA TYR A 105 5.70 3.40 -7.83
C TYR A 105 5.24 2.13 -7.11
N CYS A 106 4.03 1.69 -7.40
CA CYS A 106 3.39 0.54 -6.75
C CYS A 106 3.30 -0.63 -7.72
N PHE A 107 3.72 -1.80 -7.28
CA PHE A 107 3.68 -3.03 -8.07
C PHE A 107 2.92 -4.11 -7.32
N ASP A 108 1.89 -4.68 -7.95
CA ASP A 108 1.16 -5.82 -7.39
C ASP A 108 0.49 -6.61 -8.53
N PRO A 109 0.66 -7.94 -8.60
CA PRO A 109 0.02 -8.75 -9.63
C PRO A 109 -1.48 -8.94 -9.42
N SER A 110 -2.00 -8.68 -8.20
CA SER A 110 -3.40 -8.84 -7.85
C SER A 110 -4.25 -7.66 -8.32
N GLU A 111 -5.14 -7.93 -9.25
CA GLU A 111 -6.12 -6.93 -9.69
C GLU A 111 -7.04 -6.46 -8.55
N LYS A 112 -7.41 -7.38 -7.64
CA LYS A 112 -8.23 -7.05 -6.47
C LYS A 112 -7.51 -6.09 -5.53
N ALA A 113 -6.20 -6.27 -5.34
CA ALA A 113 -5.37 -5.39 -4.52
C ALA A 113 -5.25 -4.01 -5.17
N LEU A 114 -4.88 -3.96 -6.46
CA LEU A 114 -4.74 -2.70 -7.20
C LEU A 114 -6.05 -1.91 -7.30
N ASN A 115 -7.20 -2.56 -7.43
CA ASN A 115 -8.49 -1.86 -7.42
C ASN A 115 -8.76 -1.20 -6.07
N GLN A 116 -8.37 -1.83 -4.96
CA GLN A 116 -8.46 -1.20 -3.64
C GLN A 116 -7.43 -0.07 -3.48
N LEU A 117 -6.22 -0.24 -4.00
CA LEU A 117 -5.21 0.84 -4.05
C LEU A 117 -5.72 2.05 -4.83
N LYS A 118 -6.30 1.87 -6.03
CA LYS A 118 -6.92 2.92 -6.84
C LYS A 118 -7.99 3.69 -6.05
N ASP A 119 -8.87 2.96 -5.37
CA ASP A 119 -9.90 3.55 -4.52
C ASP A 119 -9.28 4.40 -3.40
N ASN A 120 -8.22 3.91 -2.76
CA ASN A 120 -7.51 4.63 -1.69
C ASN A 120 -6.76 5.85 -2.21
N ILE A 121 -6.13 5.79 -3.39
CA ILE A 121 -5.51 6.93 -4.07
C ILE A 121 -6.55 8.03 -4.29
N LYS A 122 -7.71 7.67 -4.87
CA LYS A 122 -8.82 8.60 -5.11
C LYS A 122 -9.37 9.20 -3.82
N LEU A 123 -9.58 8.38 -2.79
CA LEU A 123 -10.08 8.81 -1.47
C LEU A 123 -9.20 9.86 -0.81
N ASN A 124 -7.88 9.82 -1.07
CA ASN A 124 -6.90 10.74 -0.50
C ASN A 124 -6.50 11.90 -1.41
N GLY A 125 -7.00 11.95 -2.66
CA GLY A 125 -6.63 12.95 -3.65
C GLY A 125 -5.14 12.92 -4.02
N ILE A 126 -4.53 11.73 -4.01
CA ILE A 126 -3.10 11.53 -4.28
C ILE A 126 -2.84 11.56 -5.79
N LYS A 127 -1.80 12.29 -6.23
CA LYS A 127 -1.44 12.46 -7.65
C LYS A 127 -0.04 11.92 -7.99
N ASN A 128 0.76 11.59 -7.01
CA ASN A 128 2.16 11.20 -7.14
C ASN A 128 2.39 9.68 -7.01
N ILE A 129 1.35 8.86 -7.21
CA ILE A 129 1.44 7.40 -7.29
C ILE A 129 1.20 6.95 -8.74
N LYS A 130 2.14 6.13 -9.26
CA LYS A 130 1.92 5.25 -10.41
C LYS A 130 1.80 3.82 -9.93
N TYR A 131 0.94 3.01 -10.54
CA TYR A 131 0.76 1.60 -10.17
C TYR A 131 0.72 0.69 -11.39
N PHE A 132 1.26 -0.52 -11.23
CA PHE A 132 1.48 -1.49 -12.29
C PHE A 132 0.98 -2.87 -11.86
N LYS A 133 0.21 -3.50 -12.75
CA LYS A 133 -0.30 -4.87 -12.54
C LYS A 133 0.73 -5.90 -13.01
N VAL A 134 1.87 -5.94 -12.34
CA VAL A 134 2.96 -6.86 -12.61
C VAL A 134 3.59 -7.33 -11.31
N GLY A 135 4.20 -8.50 -11.32
CA GLY A 135 5.14 -8.89 -10.28
C GLY A 135 6.51 -8.28 -10.56
N VAL A 136 7.34 -8.14 -9.53
CA VAL A 136 8.73 -7.71 -9.68
C VAL A 136 9.65 -8.88 -9.39
N GLY A 137 10.68 -9.05 -10.22
CA GLY A 137 11.67 -10.11 -10.09
C GLY A 137 12.98 -9.75 -10.78
N GLU A 138 13.94 -10.67 -10.75
CA GLU A 138 15.27 -10.47 -11.33
C GLU A 138 15.24 -10.27 -12.84
N LYS A 139 14.36 -11.00 -13.54
CA LYS A 139 14.26 -11.01 -15.01
C LYS A 139 12.82 -10.92 -15.46
N ASN A 140 12.65 -10.36 -16.67
CA ASN A 140 11.34 -10.34 -17.31
C ASN A 140 10.93 -11.76 -17.70
N LYS A 141 9.78 -12.19 -17.19
CA LYS A 141 9.21 -13.51 -17.51
C LYS A 141 7.71 -13.52 -17.27
N THR A 142 7.09 -14.60 -17.71
CA THR A 142 5.71 -14.92 -17.32
C THR A 142 5.73 -15.88 -16.13
N ALA A 143 4.83 -15.70 -15.19
CA ALA A 143 4.59 -16.61 -14.08
C ALA A 143 3.10 -16.81 -13.84
N PHE A 144 2.75 -17.70 -12.91
CA PHE A 144 1.38 -17.91 -12.49
C PHE A 144 1.18 -17.40 -11.07
N PHE A 145 0.07 -16.72 -10.87
CA PHE A 145 -0.31 -16.11 -9.61
C PHE A 145 -1.65 -16.68 -9.15
N ASN A 146 -1.66 -17.28 -8.00
CA ASN A 146 -2.88 -17.85 -7.42
C ASN A 146 -3.43 -16.88 -6.35
N ASP A 147 -4.47 -16.15 -6.71
CA ASP A 147 -5.19 -15.24 -5.82
C ASP A 147 -6.42 -15.90 -5.15
N GLU A 148 -6.61 -17.23 -5.35
CA GLU A 148 -7.75 -18.02 -4.86
C GLU A 148 -7.36 -19.13 -3.89
N ILE A 149 -6.17 -19.10 -3.29
CA ILE A 149 -5.77 -20.13 -2.32
C ILE A 149 -6.74 -20.09 -1.13
N LYS A 150 -7.69 -21.02 -1.14
CA LYS A 150 -8.82 -21.12 -0.19
C LYS A 150 -8.41 -21.27 1.28
N ASN A 151 -7.16 -21.63 1.54
CA ASN A 151 -6.66 -21.93 2.89
C ASN A 151 -5.83 -20.82 3.54
N TYR A 152 -5.53 -19.73 2.85
CA TYR A 152 -4.79 -18.61 3.44
C TYR A 152 -5.75 -17.52 3.91
N LYS A 153 -5.77 -17.32 5.23
CA LYS A 153 -6.55 -16.28 5.89
C LYS A 153 -6.04 -14.86 5.61
N ASN A 154 -4.85 -14.71 5.02
CA ASN A 154 -4.21 -13.42 4.76
C ASN A 154 -4.18 -13.05 3.29
N SER A 155 -4.69 -11.87 2.94
CA SER A 155 -4.64 -11.30 1.59
C SER A 155 -3.23 -10.92 1.10
N GLY A 156 -2.20 -11.07 1.94
CA GLY A 156 -0.78 -10.84 1.61
C GLY A 156 0.02 -12.11 1.36
N SER A 157 -0.60 -13.30 1.48
CA SER A 157 0.08 -14.60 1.38
C SER A 157 -0.12 -15.24 0.01
N TYR A 158 -0.16 -14.44 -1.06
CA TYR A 158 -0.24 -14.96 -2.41
C TYR A 158 1.11 -15.45 -2.89
N GLU A 159 1.12 -16.58 -3.58
CA GLU A 159 2.34 -17.20 -4.08
C GLU A 159 2.45 -17.04 -5.60
N ILE A 160 3.62 -16.62 -6.05
CA ILE A 160 3.99 -16.63 -7.45
C ILE A 160 4.67 -17.98 -7.73
N SER A 161 4.09 -18.77 -8.63
CA SER A 161 4.60 -20.10 -8.95
C SER A 161 4.92 -20.22 -10.44
N ASN A 162 5.93 -21.02 -10.75
CA ASN A 162 6.20 -21.46 -12.11
C ASN A 162 5.28 -22.62 -12.54
N LYS A 163 4.47 -23.18 -11.64
CA LYS A 163 3.50 -24.24 -11.96
C LYS A 163 2.26 -23.64 -12.60
N TYR A 164 1.67 -24.33 -13.55
CA TYR A 164 0.49 -23.91 -14.32
C TYR A 164 -0.81 -23.86 -13.49
N SER A 165 -0.76 -23.25 -12.32
CA SER A 165 -1.92 -23.09 -11.44
C SER A 165 -2.14 -21.61 -11.13
N GLY A 166 -3.27 -21.05 -11.58
CA GLY A 166 -3.64 -19.66 -11.32
C GLY A 166 -3.67 -18.78 -12.57
N LYS A 167 -3.70 -17.47 -12.34
CA LYS A 167 -3.72 -16.47 -13.43
C LYS A 167 -2.30 -16.19 -13.93
N LYS A 168 -2.16 -16.16 -15.26
CA LYS A 168 -0.91 -15.74 -15.90
C LYS A 168 -0.63 -14.27 -15.58
N ILE A 169 0.57 -13.95 -15.10
CA ILE A 169 1.05 -12.59 -14.81
C ILE A 169 2.39 -12.34 -15.48
N LEU A 170 2.69 -11.06 -15.68
CA LEU A 170 4.02 -10.61 -16.08
C LEU A 170 4.87 -10.37 -14.84
N ILE A 171 6.14 -10.73 -14.91
CA ILE A 171 7.19 -10.37 -13.98
C ILE A 171 8.15 -9.45 -14.74
N ASN A 172 8.42 -8.27 -14.20
CA ASN A 172 9.38 -7.33 -14.76
C ASN A 172 10.52 -7.08 -13.78
N SER A 173 11.73 -6.84 -14.29
CA SER A 173 12.81 -6.34 -13.46
C SER A 173 12.68 -4.82 -13.28
N ILE A 174 13.19 -4.30 -12.17
CA ILE A 174 13.21 -2.85 -11.92
C ILE A 174 14.08 -2.15 -12.98
N ASP A 175 15.20 -2.74 -13.37
CA ASP A 175 16.09 -2.19 -14.39
C ASP A 175 15.35 -2.01 -15.73
N ASN A 176 14.60 -3.02 -16.18
CA ASN A 176 13.81 -2.93 -17.40
C ASN A 176 12.71 -1.85 -17.30
N LEU A 177 12.06 -1.71 -16.13
CA LEU A 177 11.07 -0.65 -15.90
C LEU A 177 11.68 0.76 -15.96
N ILE A 178 12.96 0.91 -15.56
CA ILE A 178 13.71 2.15 -15.68
C ILE A 178 14.10 2.40 -17.14
N GLU A 179 14.64 1.41 -17.83
CA GLU A 179 15.04 1.49 -19.23
C GLU A 179 13.89 1.87 -20.16
N ASN A 180 12.70 1.32 -19.90
CA ASN A 180 11.48 1.64 -20.63
C ASN A 180 10.82 2.98 -20.22
N GLY A 181 11.40 3.71 -19.26
CA GLY A 181 10.87 4.99 -18.77
C GLY A 181 9.60 4.89 -17.93
N GLU A 182 9.23 3.69 -17.49
CA GLU A 182 8.08 3.50 -16.61
C GLU A 182 8.36 3.97 -15.18
N ILE A 183 9.59 3.72 -14.69
CA ILE A 183 10.16 4.33 -13.49
C ILE A 183 11.13 5.42 -13.93
N ILE A 184 10.90 6.64 -13.47
CA ILE A 184 11.79 7.77 -13.75
C ILE A 184 12.56 8.10 -12.48
N PRO A 185 13.85 7.68 -12.38
CA PRO A 185 14.73 8.10 -11.31
C PRO A 185 14.93 9.61 -11.37
N LYS A 186 14.78 10.30 -10.26
CA LYS A 186 15.13 11.72 -10.22
C LYS A 186 16.65 11.85 -10.27
N LYS A 187 17.17 12.63 -11.24
CA LYS A 187 18.60 12.91 -11.37
C LYS A 187 19.11 13.56 -10.10
N LYS A 188 20.19 13.02 -9.51
CA LYS A 188 20.98 13.76 -8.54
C LYS A 188 21.53 14.98 -9.23
N ASN A 189 21.14 16.18 -8.85
CA ASN A 189 21.86 17.40 -9.22
C ASN A 189 23.17 17.38 -8.43
N TYR A 190 24.23 16.81 -9.02
CA TYR A 190 25.57 17.08 -8.57
C TYR A 190 25.85 18.55 -8.90
N ASN A 191 25.81 19.42 -7.91
CA ASN A 191 26.39 20.76 -8.07
C ASN A 191 27.87 20.55 -8.45
N LYS A 192 28.24 20.94 -9.67
CA LYS A 192 29.63 20.89 -10.16
C LYS A 192 30.60 21.75 -9.34
N ASN A 193 30.13 22.42 -8.30
CA ASN A 193 30.91 23.33 -7.44
C ASN A 193 31.49 22.65 -6.19
N GLY A 194 31.48 21.31 -6.09
CA GLY A 194 31.94 20.57 -4.90
C GLY A 194 33.29 19.88 -4.99
N CYS A 195 34.07 20.12 -6.05
CA CYS A 195 35.46 19.62 -6.15
C CYS A 195 36.44 20.78 -6.40
N ARG A 196 36.63 21.62 -5.36
CA ARG A 196 37.88 22.37 -5.22
C ARG A 196 38.47 22.02 -3.85
N GLY A 197 39.55 21.28 -3.92
CA GLY A 197 40.56 21.23 -2.86
C GLY A 197 40.38 20.12 -1.81
N LEU A 198 41.10 19.04 -2.03
CA LEU A 198 42.19 18.62 -1.14
C LEU A 198 43.17 17.83 -2.01
#